data_87e42bebd1c229bb318f4fffbdfab35d
#
_entry.id   87e42bebd1c229bb318f4fffbdfab35d
#
_cell.length_a   1.000
_cell.length_b   1.000
_cell.length_c   1.000
_cell.angle_alpha   90.00
_cell.angle_beta   90.00
_cell.angle_gamma   90.00
#
_symmetry.space_group_name_H-M   'P 1'
#
loop_
_entity.id
_entity.type
_entity.pdbx_description
1 polymer ?
#
loop_
_entity_poly.entity_id
_entity_poly.type
_entity_poly.pdbx_seq_one_letter_code
_entity_poly.pdbx_strand_id
1 'polypeptide(L)' 'MIEHSRISLAPDVLVGKPVIRGTRLSVEFVIGLMADGWSEADILGNYPGVTHDDVIACLAYARDILSSERVFPNAA' A
#
# COMPACT_ATOMS: atom_id res chain seq x y z
N MET A 1 -15.71 9.81 2.56
CA MET A 1 -14.26 9.56 2.40
C MET A 1 -13.83 8.50 3.38
N ILE A 2 -13.10 7.50 2.91
CA ILE A 2 -12.59 6.44 3.78
C ILE A 2 -11.30 6.90 4.42
N GLU A 3 -11.22 6.74 5.74
CA GLU A 3 -10.04 7.13 6.48
C GLU A 3 -9.00 6.02 6.42
N HIS A 4 -7.76 6.38 6.13
CA HIS A 4 -6.64 5.44 6.06
C HIS A 4 -5.66 5.71 7.19
N SER A 5 -6.07 5.38 8.41
CA SER A 5 -5.31 5.71 9.61
C SER A 5 -3.94 5.04 9.68
N ARG A 6 -3.76 3.90 9.00
CA ARG A 6 -2.48 3.21 8.97
C ARG A 6 -1.52 3.73 7.91
N ILE A 7 -1.98 4.62 7.05
CA ILE A 7 -1.18 5.17 5.96
C ILE A 7 -0.81 6.62 6.28
N SER A 8 0.45 6.95 6.09
CA SER A 8 0.97 8.28 6.34
C SER A 8 1.48 8.90 5.05
N LEU A 9 1.29 10.23 4.92
CA LEU A 9 1.78 11.00 3.79
C LEU A 9 2.82 12.02 4.22
N ALA A 10 3.48 11.80 5.36
CA ALA A 10 4.44 12.75 5.92
C ALA A 10 5.52 13.11 4.88
N PRO A 11 5.73 14.41 4.58
CA PRO A 11 6.64 14.81 3.50
C PRO A 11 8.10 14.45 3.74
N ASP A 12 8.49 14.25 4.99
CA ASP A 12 9.86 13.90 5.36
C ASP A 12 10.15 12.40 5.28
N VAL A 13 9.13 11.60 4.93
CA VAL A 13 9.30 10.16 4.76
C VAL A 13 9.05 9.84 3.29
N LEU A 14 10.06 9.29 2.61
CA LEU A 14 9.99 8.92 1.19
C LEU A 14 9.41 10.03 0.31
N VAL A 15 9.76 11.28 0.63
CA VAL A 15 9.35 12.46 -0.17
C VAL A 15 7.82 12.56 -0.30
N GLY A 16 7.11 12.24 0.78
CA GLY A 16 5.66 12.36 0.80
C GLY A 16 4.89 11.24 0.12
N LYS A 17 5.55 10.14 -0.26
CA LYS A 17 4.83 8.98 -0.76
C LYS A 17 4.01 8.35 0.35
N PRO A 18 2.86 7.74 0.03
CA PRO A 18 2.09 7.00 1.04
C PRO A 18 2.93 5.86 1.61
N VAL A 19 3.07 5.83 2.92
CA VAL A 19 3.83 4.79 3.61
C VAL A 19 2.99 4.18 4.72
N ILE A 20 3.33 2.96 5.09
CA ILE A 20 2.74 2.34 6.28
C ILE A 20 3.25 3.11 7.50
N ARG A 21 2.31 3.64 8.30
CA ARG A 21 2.65 4.44 9.47
C ARG A 21 3.58 3.68 10.40
N GLY A 22 4.63 4.34 10.84
CA GLY A 22 5.64 3.74 11.70
C GLY A 22 6.71 2.95 10.98
N THR A 23 6.69 2.93 9.64
CA THR A 23 7.70 2.26 8.83
C THR A 23 8.20 3.18 7.74
N ARG A 24 9.19 2.71 6.96
CA ARG A 24 9.63 3.38 5.74
C ARG A 24 9.18 2.63 4.50
N LEU A 25 8.24 1.72 4.65
CA LEU A 25 7.74 0.93 3.51
C LEU A 25 6.56 1.64 2.87
N SER A 26 6.70 1.97 1.59
CA SER A 26 5.62 2.63 0.85
C SER A 26 4.52 1.64 0.50
N VAL A 27 3.31 2.17 0.32
CA VAL A 27 2.19 1.38 -0.19
C VAL A 27 2.56 0.81 -1.56
N GLU A 28 3.17 1.62 -2.41
CA GLU A 28 3.61 1.20 -3.75
C GLU A 28 4.56 0.01 -3.68
N PHE A 29 5.50 0.03 -2.74
CA PHE A 29 6.44 -1.07 -2.57
C PHE A 29 5.73 -2.37 -2.20
N VAL A 30 4.81 -2.31 -1.23
CA VAL A 30 4.06 -3.49 -0.80
C VAL A 30 3.21 -4.04 -1.92
N ILE A 31 2.49 -3.18 -2.63
CA ILE A 31 1.68 -3.60 -3.78
C ILE A 31 2.58 -4.22 -4.86
N GLY A 32 3.75 -3.64 -5.09
CA GLY A 32 4.71 -4.16 -6.07
C GLY A 32 5.17 -5.59 -5.73
N LEU A 33 5.45 -5.87 -4.46
CA LEU A 33 5.81 -7.22 -4.04
C LEU A 33 4.69 -8.21 -4.35
N MET A 34 3.45 -7.83 -4.07
CA MET A 34 2.31 -8.69 -4.34
C MET A 34 2.08 -8.89 -5.83
N ALA A 35 2.30 -7.84 -6.62
CA ALA A 35 2.23 -7.94 -8.08
C ALA A 35 3.28 -8.89 -8.64
N ASP A 36 4.42 -9.00 -7.95
CA ASP A 36 5.50 -9.90 -8.33
C ASP A 36 5.30 -11.33 -7.80
N GLY A 37 4.17 -11.59 -7.16
CA GLY A 37 3.81 -12.93 -6.72
C GLY A 37 4.08 -13.24 -5.25
N TRP A 38 4.51 -12.25 -4.46
CA TRP A 38 4.69 -12.45 -3.03
C TRP A 38 3.34 -12.64 -2.34
N SER A 39 3.26 -13.61 -1.45
CA SER A 39 2.10 -13.76 -0.59
C SER A 39 2.22 -12.81 0.61
N GLU A 40 1.11 -12.63 1.32
CA GLU A 40 1.16 -11.88 2.57
C GLU A 40 2.14 -12.51 3.56
N ALA A 41 2.14 -13.86 3.66
CA ALA A 41 3.07 -14.56 4.54
C ALA A 41 4.52 -14.24 4.20
N ASP A 42 4.85 -14.15 2.90
CA ASP A 42 6.19 -13.78 2.46
C ASP A 42 6.55 -12.37 2.94
N ILE A 43 5.62 -11.44 2.82
CA ILE A 43 5.84 -10.06 3.23
C ILE A 43 6.06 -9.98 4.73
N LEU A 44 5.18 -10.60 5.51
CA LEU A 44 5.27 -10.56 6.98
C LEU A 44 6.55 -11.24 7.47
N GLY A 45 6.98 -12.30 6.79
CA GLY A 45 8.21 -13.02 7.16
C GLY A 45 9.48 -12.21 6.87
N ASN A 46 9.47 -11.39 5.84
CA ASN A 46 10.65 -10.59 5.45
C ASN A 46 10.65 -9.19 6.06
N TYR A 47 9.51 -8.69 6.46
CA TYR A 47 9.36 -7.34 7.02
C TYR A 47 8.58 -7.44 8.33
N PRO A 48 9.23 -7.85 9.43
CA PRO A 48 8.53 -8.18 10.68
C PRO A 48 7.76 -7.01 11.32
N GLY A 49 8.06 -5.78 10.91
CA GLY A 49 7.29 -4.62 11.37
C GLY A 49 5.93 -4.44 10.71
N VAL A 50 5.64 -5.24 9.68
CA VAL A 50 4.39 -5.15 8.92
C VAL A 50 3.42 -6.21 9.43
N THR A 51 2.15 -5.83 9.59
CA THR A 51 1.11 -6.73 10.05
C THR A 51 0.11 -7.04 8.93
N HIS A 52 -0.74 -8.03 9.16
CA HIS A 52 -1.85 -8.32 8.26
C HIS A 52 -2.70 -7.07 8.02
N ASP A 53 -3.01 -6.33 9.08
CA ASP A 53 -3.84 -5.13 8.95
C ASP A 53 -3.14 -4.06 8.10
N ASP A 54 -1.81 -3.99 8.17
CA ASP A 54 -1.05 -3.05 7.33
C ASP A 54 -1.16 -3.42 5.85
N VAL A 55 -1.09 -4.71 5.53
CA VAL A 55 -1.24 -5.18 4.14
C VAL A 55 -2.65 -4.85 3.63
N ILE A 56 -3.66 -5.13 4.44
CA ILE A 56 -5.05 -4.80 4.06
C ILE A 56 -5.20 -3.28 3.87
N ALA A 57 -4.56 -2.48 4.72
CA ALA A 57 -4.61 -1.02 4.59
C ALA A 57 -4.00 -0.55 3.27
N CYS A 58 -2.89 -1.17 2.84
CA CYS A 58 -2.27 -0.84 1.55
C CYS A 58 -3.21 -1.16 0.39
N LEU A 59 -3.85 -2.32 0.43
CA LEU A 59 -4.78 -2.73 -0.62
C LEU A 59 -6.00 -1.81 -0.67
N ALA A 60 -6.54 -1.44 0.49
CA ALA A 60 -7.69 -0.54 0.56
C ALA A 60 -7.33 0.85 0.04
N TYR A 61 -6.15 1.35 0.40
CA TYR A 61 -5.68 2.64 -0.08
C TYR A 61 -5.55 2.65 -1.61
N ALA A 62 -4.92 1.61 -2.16
CA ALA A 62 -4.77 1.48 -3.61
C ALA A 62 -6.12 1.39 -4.32
N ARG A 63 -7.05 0.61 -3.76
CA ARG A 63 -8.40 0.49 -4.32
C ARG A 63 -9.09 1.85 -4.38
N ASP A 64 -8.98 2.64 -3.33
CA ASP A 64 -9.68 3.93 -3.29
C ASP A 64 -9.07 4.92 -4.28
N ILE A 65 -7.75 4.89 -4.47
CA ILE A 65 -7.09 5.71 -5.48
C ILE A 65 -7.59 5.33 -6.88
N LEU A 66 -7.62 4.04 -7.19
CA LEU A 66 -8.07 3.56 -8.50
C LEU A 66 -9.53 3.93 -8.74
N SER A 67 -10.36 3.85 -7.72
CA SER A 67 -11.77 4.22 -7.82
C SER A 67 -11.94 5.71 -8.13
N SER A 68 -11.06 6.54 -7.58
CA SER A 68 -11.10 7.99 -7.78
C SER A 68 -10.63 8.40 -9.17
N GLU A 69 -9.66 7.68 -9.73
CA GLU A 69 -9.01 8.08 -10.98
C GLU A 69 -9.80 7.66 -12.22
N ARG A 70 -10.84 6.88 -12.06
CA ARG A 70 -11.66 6.41 -13.19
C ARG A 70 -10.79 5.78 -14.29
N VAL A 71 -10.01 4.80 -13.91
CA VAL A 71 -9.18 4.08 -14.86
C VAL A 71 -10.07 3.22 -15.75
N PHE A 72 -9.97 3.41 -17.05
CA PHE A 72 -10.71 2.62 -18.03
C PHE A 72 -9.77 1.61 -18.66
N PRO A 73 -10.08 0.32 -18.62
CA PRO A 73 -9.26 -0.66 -19.33
C PRO A 73 -9.40 -0.44 -20.83
N ASN A 74 -8.36 -0.80 -21.56
CA ASN A 74 -8.44 -0.77 -23.02
C ASN A 74 -9.51 -1.74 -23.48
N ALA A 75 -10.39 -1.25 -24.33
CA ALA A 75 -11.42 -2.08 -24.92
C ALA A 75 -10.81 -2.86 -26.08
N ALA A 76 -10.17 -3.93 -25.75
CA ALA A 76 -9.59 -4.77 -26.79
C ALA A 76 -10.44 -5.98 -26.99
#